data_60221ee1a1a864165613ecf5743c9e22
#
_entry.id   60221ee1a1a864165613ecf5743c9e22
#
_cell.length_a   1.000
_cell.length_b   1.000
_cell.length_c   1.000
_cell.angle_alpha   90.00
_cell.angle_beta   90.00
_cell.angle_gamma   90.00
#
_symmetry.space_group_name_H-M   'P 1'
#
loop_
_entity.id
_entity.type
_entity.pdbx_description
1 polymer ?
#
loop_
_entity_poly.entity_id
_entity_poly.type
_entity_poly.pdbx_seq_one_letter_code
_entity_poly.pdbx_strand_id
1 'polypeptide(L)'
;RATMEVRQGIFELTDSRKLNGNCLHEDTLVFAAVNGGEHGAQYQVGEMDPAELDRWTVFDIEPSVEDWLSWAKDSGVSEVTWNFINTNRAHLEHSDDFEPNKVYPSRRSWERLDECLQKADLLEEASPTLYSLTSAFVGFEAAVAFNDFVQNYDRQVTIEDILDHGNLHKVADFGINDHTALIDKFEASDCFKT
;
A
#
# COMPACT_ATOMS: atom_id res chain seq x y z
N ARG A 1 10.04 -20.20 -3.12
CA ARG A 1 9.55 -21.54 -2.77
C ARG A 1 10.74 -22.50 -2.55
N ALA A 2 10.56 -23.53 -1.70
CA ALA A 2 11.50 -24.62 -1.56
C ALA A 2 11.56 -25.50 -2.83
N THR A 3 12.62 -26.31 -2.94
CA THR A 3 12.71 -27.30 -4.03
C THR A 3 11.56 -28.32 -3.94
N MET A 4 11.28 -29.02 -5.04
CA MET A 4 10.18 -29.98 -5.10
C MET A 4 10.30 -31.07 -4.03
N GLU A 5 11.52 -31.57 -3.80
CA GLU A 5 11.81 -32.61 -2.80
C GLU A 5 11.46 -32.15 -1.38
N VAL A 6 11.78 -30.89 -1.05
CA VAL A 6 11.45 -30.30 0.27
C VAL A 6 9.94 -30.11 0.41
N ARG A 7 9.27 -29.68 -0.67
CA ARG A 7 7.80 -29.51 -0.67
C ARG A 7 7.07 -30.84 -0.51
N GLN A 8 7.53 -31.89 -1.16
CA GLN A 8 6.99 -33.25 -0.99
C GLN A 8 7.12 -33.75 0.45
N GLY A 9 8.16 -33.32 1.16
CA GLY A 9 8.35 -33.66 2.59
C GLY A 9 7.24 -33.17 3.52
N ILE A 10 6.44 -32.17 3.09
CA ILE A 10 5.29 -31.67 3.89
C ILE A 10 3.95 -32.28 3.49
N PHE A 11 3.90 -33.20 2.52
CA PHE A 11 2.65 -33.84 2.12
C PHE A 11 2.02 -34.63 3.26
N GLU A 12 2.81 -35.30 4.07
CA GLU A 12 2.32 -35.99 5.27
C GLU A 12 1.62 -35.00 6.24
N LEU A 13 2.16 -33.79 6.36
CA LEU A 13 1.58 -32.74 7.21
C LEU A 13 0.23 -32.25 6.69
N THR A 14 0.10 -32.08 5.37
CA THR A 14 -1.14 -31.59 4.74
C THR A 14 -2.21 -32.67 4.68
N ASP A 15 -1.84 -33.93 4.39
CA ASP A 15 -2.79 -35.03 4.24
C ASP A 15 -3.25 -35.59 5.58
N SER A 16 -2.33 -35.86 6.50
CA SER A 16 -2.60 -36.60 7.73
C SER A 16 -2.33 -35.81 9.01
N ARG A 17 -1.93 -34.56 8.90
CA ARG A 17 -1.59 -33.66 10.01
C ARG A 17 -0.47 -34.20 10.89
N LYS A 18 0.45 -34.95 10.28
CA LYS A 18 1.59 -35.58 10.93
C LYS A 18 2.90 -35.22 10.23
N LEU A 19 3.99 -35.21 10.97
CA LEU A 19 5.32 -35.06 10.43
C LEU A 19 6.31 -35.86 11.29
N ASN A 20 6.99 -36.83 10.68
CA ASN A 20 7.98 -37.68 11.35
C ASN A 20 7.42 -38.33 12.64
N GLY A 21 6.19 -38.85 12.61
CA GLY A 21 5.55 -39.49 13.76
C GLY A 21 4.96 -38.54 14.80
N ASN A 22 5.12 -37.24 14.67
CA ASN A 22 4.47 -36.24 15.52
C ASN A 22 3.17 -35.77 14.90
N CYS A 23 2.09 -35.67 15.68
CA CYS A 23 0.80 -35.17 15.23
C CYS A 23 0.64 -33.70 15.59
N LEU A 24 0.03 -32.92 14.70
CA LEU A 24 -0.49 -31.62 15.07
C LEU A 24 -1.69 -31.75 16.00
N HIS A 25 -1.87 -30.78 16.89
CA HIS A 25 -3.08 -30.68 17.70
C HIS A 25 -4.31 -30.58 16.79
N GLU A 26 -5.44 -31.08 17.22
CA GLU A 26 -6.68 -31.11 16.40
C GLU A 26 -7.18 -29.73 16.00
N ASP A 27 -6.99 -28.72 16.84
CA ASP A 27 -7.38 -27.33 16.59
C ASP A 27 -6.36 -26.53 15.75
N THR A 28 -5.24 -27.16 15.32
CA THR A 28 -4.25 -26.44 14.51
C THR A 28 -4.75 -26.26 13.09
N LEU A 29 -4.78 -25.02 12.60
CA LEU A 29 -5.00 -24.71 11.19
C LEU A 29 -3.66 -24.58 10.45
N VAL A 30 -3.60 -25.15 9.25
CA VAL A 30 -2.41 -25.07 8.40
C VAL A 30 -2.72 -24.14 7.23
N PHE A 31 -1.94 -23.07 7.09
CA PHE A 31 -2.06 -22.11 6.00
C PHE A 31 -0.76 -22.06 5.22
N ALA A 32 -0.88 -21.83 3.92
CA ALA A 32 0.25 -21.52 3.05
C ALA A 32 -0.05 -20.27 2.26
N ALA A 33 0.91 -19.34 2.21
CA ALA A 33 0.86 -18.17 1.35
C ALA A 33 1.95 -18.31 0.28
N VAL A 34 1.55 -18.17 -0.96
CA VAL A 34 2.46 -18.29 -2.11
C VAL A 34 2.23 -17.13 -3.08
N ASN A 35 3.29 -16.66 -3.69
CA ASN A 35 3.18 -15.78 -4.85
C ASN A 35 2.91 -16.66 -6.07
N GLY A 36 1.80 -16.45 -6.74
CA GLY A 36 1.34 -17.27 -7.85
C GLY A 36 0.47 -16.49 -8.82
N GLY A 37 -0.37 -17.21 -9.58
CA GLY A 37 -1.27 -16.63 -10.56
C GLY A 37 -0.53 -15.93 -11.72
N GLU A 38 -1.14 -14.93 -12.27
CA GLU A 38 -0.57 -14.14 -13.39
C GLU A 38 0.75 -13.45 -13.04
N HIS A 39 0.97 -13.15 -11.76
CA HIS A 39 2.21 -12.54 -11.25
C HIS A 39 3.31 -13.59 -10.93
N GLY A 40 3.02 -14.87 -11.04
CA GLY A 40 3.97 -15.94 -10.70
C GLY A 40 5.24 -15.95 -11.55
N ALA A 41 5.13 -15.56 -12.81
CA ALA A 41 6.25 -15.48 -13.75
C ALA A 41 7.33 -14.46 -13.33
N GLN A 42 6.93 -13.38 -12.64
CA GLN A 42 7.82 -12.32 -12.17
C GLN A 42 8.73 -12.77 -11.01
N TYR A 43 8.34 -13.80 -10.27
CA TYR A 43 9.01 -14.22 -9.05
C TYR A 43 9.87 -15.49 -9.19
N GLN A 44 10.10 -16.02 -10.39
CA GLN A 44 10.84 -17.29 -10.62
C GLN A 44 10.37 -18.42 -9.69
N VAL A 45 9.08 -18.52 -9.44
CA VAL A 45 8.52 -19.52 -8.53
C VAL A 45 8.24 -20.78 -9.33
N GLY A 46 8.81 -21.91 -8.92
CA GLY A 46 8.48 -23.21 -9.52
C GLY A 46 6.97 -23.47 -9.45
N GLU A 47 6.39 -23.97 -10.53
CA GLU A 47 4.97 -24.34 -10.58
C GLU A 47 4.65 -25.41 -9.53
N MET A 48 3.42 -25.41 -9.04
CA MET A 48 2.88 -26.50 -8.25
C MET A 48 2.33 -27.58 -9.17
N ASP A 49 2.66 -28.82 -8.90
CA ASP A 49 2.04 -29.92 -9.63
C ASP A 49 0.57 -30.14 -9.17
N PRO A 50 -0.24 -30.82 -9.99
CA PRO A 50 -1.63 -31.08 -9.64
C PRO A 50 -1.81 -31.86 -8.32
N ALA A 51 -0.88 -32.75 -7.99
CA ALA A 51 -0.94 -33.51 -6.73
C ALA A 51 -0.66 -32.62 -5.50
N GLU A 52 0.18 -31.60 -5.68
CA GLU A 52 0.42 -30.59 -4.63
C GLU A 52 -0.81 -29.70 -4.45
N LEU A 53 -1.42 -29.24 -5.54
CA LEU A 53 -2.61 -28.38 -5.51
C LEU A 53 -3.85 -29.08 -4.91
N ASP A 54 -4.01 -30.38 -5.18
CA ASP A 54 -5.14 -31.18 -4.68
C ASP A 54 -5.19 -31.28 -3.14
N ARG A 55 -4.10 -30.96 -2.47
CA ARG A 55 -3.98 -30.96 -1.00
C ARG A 55 -4.40 -29.66 -0.33
N TRP A 56 -4.74 -28.65 -1.12
CA TRP A 56 -5.03 -27.30 -0.63
C TRP A 56 -6.37 -26.79 -1.13
N THR A 57 -7.07 -26.06 -0.29
CA THR A 57 -8.11 -25.16 -0.77
C THR A 57 -7.46 -23.86 -1.16
N VAL A 58 -7.42 -23.56 -2.46
CA VAL A 58 -6.73 -22.41 -3.03
C VAL A 58 -7.68 -21.22 -3.12
N PHE A 59 -7.23 -20.09 -2.64
CA PHE A 59 -7.89 -18.80 -2.81
C PHE A 59 -6.94 -17.84 -3.49
N ASP A 60 -7.38 -17.19 -4.56
CA ASP A 60 -6.69 -16.08 -5.15
C ASP A 60 -7.07 -14.80 -4.38
N ILE A 61 -6.04 -14.06 -3.96
CA ILE A 61 -6.24 -12.82 -3.20
C ILE A 61 -5.75 -11.67 -4.07
N GLU A 62 -6.68 -10.82 -4.46
CA GLU A 62 -6.43 -9.60 -5.22
C GLU A 62 -6.74 -8.40 -4.33
N PRO A 63 -5.72 -7.79 -3.71
CA PRO A 63 -5.94 -6.64 -2.85
C PRO A 63 -6.33 -5.41 -3.68
N SER A 64 -7.39 -4.71 -3.27
CA SER A 64 -7.82 -3.46 -3.91
C SER A 64 -7.10 -2.25 -3.32
N VAL A 65 -7.16 -1.11 -4.03
CA VAL A 65 -6.66 0.18 -3.51
C VAL A 65 -7.52 0.61 -2.32
N GLU A 66 -8.84 0.39 -2.39
CA GLU A 66 -9.81 0.70 -1.35
C GLU A 66 -9.52 -0.03 -0.04
N ASP A 67 -9.14 -1.31 -0.11
CA ASP A 67 -8.76 -2.10 1.06
C ASP A 67 -7.52 -1.52 1.74
N TRP A 68 -6.54 -1.11 0.94
CA TRP A 68 -5.34 -0.47 1.48
C TRP A 68 -5.65 0.89 2.11
N LEU A 69 -6.46 1.72 1.47
CA LEU A 69 -6.85 3.02 2.00
C LEU A 69 -7.67 2.90 3.30
N SER A 70 -8.56 1.91 3.38
CA SER A 70 -9.31 1.62 4.60
C SER A 70 -8.38 1.18 5.73
N TRP A 71 -7.50 0.22 5.47
CA TRP A 71 -6.50 -0.25 6.42
C TRP A 71 -5.56 0.87 6.88
N ALA A 72 -5.09 1.72 5.96
CA ALA A 72 -4.15 2.79 6.22
C ALA A 72 -4.69 3.80 7.25
N LYS A 73 -5.99 4.13 7.21
CA LYS A 73 -6.63 5.00 8.19
C LYS A 73 -6.53 4.45 9.62
N ASP A 74 -6.74 3.15 9.78
CA ASP A 74 -6.74 2.50 11.09
C ASP A 74 -5.33 2.17 11.59
N SER A 75 -4.35 2.13 10.68
CA SER A 75 -2.97 1.72 10.96
C SER A 75 -2.00 2.87 11.25
N GLY A 76 -2.48 4.11 11.25
CA GLY A 76 -1.67 5.28 11.59
C GLY A 76 -0.78 5.78 10.45
N VAL A 77 -1.11 5.43 9.20
CA VAL A 77 -0.49 6.05 8.03
C VAL A 77 -0.85 7.53 8.03
N SER A 78 0.12 8.39 7.73
CA SER A 78 -0.06 9.84 7.72
C SER A 78 -1.12 10.26 6.71
N GLU A 79 -1.81 11.35 7.03
CA GLU A 79 -2.82 11.92 6.16
C GLU A 79 -2.23 12.34 4.79
N VAL A 80 -1.01 12.83 4.78
CA VAL A 80 -0.29 13.23 3.55
C VAL A 80 -0.12 12.04 2.61
N THR A 81 0.41 10.93 3.11
CA THR A 81 0.61 9.71 2.32
C THR A 81 -0.73 9.10 1.91
N TRP A 82 -1.71 9.08 2.80
CA TRP A 82 -3.05 8.59 2.50
C TRP A 82 -3.70 9.40 1.37
N ASN A 83 -3.69 10.72 1.45
CA ASN A 83 -4.26 11.62 0.43
C ASN A 83 -3.52 11.49 -0.91
N PHE A 84 -2.20 11.36 -0.87
CA PHE A 84 -1.43 11.11 -2.08
C PHE A 84 -1.90 9.86 -2.79
N ILE A 85 -1.97 8.72 -2.11
CA ILE A 85 -2.40 7.45 -2.70
C ILE A 85 -3.85 7.52 -3.15
N ASN A 86 -4.73 8.15 -2.39
CA ASN A 86 -6.14 8.28 -2.77
C ASN A 86 -6.33 9.06 -4.09
N THR A 87 -5.51 10.07 -4.33
CA THR A 87 -5.55 10.88 -5.57
C THR A 87 -4.70 10.30 -6.70
N ASN A 88 -3.65 9.57 -6.38
CA ASN A 88 -2.65 9.04 -7.32
C ASN A 88 -2.54 7.51 -7.24
N ARG A 89 -3.66 6.83 -7.39
CA ARG A 89 -3.82 5.37 -7.17
C ARG A 89 -2.83 4.50 -7.93
N ALA A 90 -2.42 4.94 -9.13
CA ALA A 90 -1.43 4.23 -9.94
C ALA A 90 -0.04 4.11 -9.30
N HIS A 91 0.25 4.92 -8.28
CA HIS A 91 1.51 4.87 -7.55
C HIS A 91 1.48 3.96 -6.31
N LEU A 92 0.35 3.29 -6.01
CA LEU A 92 0.29 2.36 -4.88
C LEU A 92 1.14 1.11 -5.11
N GLU A 93 1.16 0.64 -6.35
CA GLU A 93 1.92 -0.52 -6.75
C GLU A 93 2.33 -0.41 -8.22
N HIS A 94 3.39 -1.13 -8.58
CA HIS A 94 3.84 -1.24 -9.96
C HIS A 94 3.06 -2.35 -10.68
N SER A 95 2.56 -2.06 -11.88
CA SER A 95 1.75 -2.97 -12.69
C SER A 95 2.45 -3.51 -13.93
N ASP A 96 3.59 -2.90 -14.30
CA ASP A 96 4.32 -3.26 -15.52
C ASP A 96 5.41 -4.30 -15.25
N ASP A 97 6.15 -4.67 -16.30
CA ASP A 97 7.27 -5.60 -16.21
C ASP A 97 8.39 -5.04 -15.33
N PHE A 98 8.96 -5.90 -14.47
CA PHE A 98 10.05 -5.53 -13.58
C PHE A 98 11.41 -5.55 -14.30
N GLU A 99 12.09 -4.41 -14.28
CA GLU A 99 13.47 -4.31 -14.70
C GLU A 99 14.43 -4.72 -13.56
N PRO A 100 15.52 -5.47 -13.85
CA PRO A 100 16.50 -5.84 -12.82
C PRO A 100 17.12 -4.61 -12.13
N ASN A 101 17.29 -4.71 -10.81
CA ASN A 101 17.93 -3.68 -9.98
C ASN A 101 17.19 -2.32 -9.91
N LYS A 102 15.93 -2.25 -10.26
CA LYS A 102 15.09 -1.06 -10.13
C LYS A 102 14.14 -1.21 -8.95
N VAL A 103 13.90 -0.11 -8.24
CA VAL A 103 12.96 -0.04 -7.13
C VAL A 103 11.58 0.34 -7.66
N TYR A 104 10.56 -0.34 -7.17
CA TYR A 104 9.18 -0.14 -7.55
C TYR A 104 8.28 0.05 -6.33
N PRO A 105 7.18 0.82 -6.46
CA PRO A 105 6.23 0.99 -5.38
C PRO A 105 5.51 -0.31 -5.06
N SER A 106 5.19 -0.49 -3.79
CA SER A 106 4.32 -1.55 -3.29
C SER A 106 3.60 -1.06 -2.04
N ARG A 107 2.48 -1.69 -1.69
CA ARG A 107 1.73 -1.37 -0.46
C ARG A 107 2.62 -1.37 0.78
N ARG A 108 3.51 -2.35 0.88
CA ARG A 108 4.48 -2.46 1.99
C ARG A 108 5.56 -1.38 1.95
N SER A 109 6.03 -0.99 0.77
CA SER A 109 7.07 0.06 0.67
C SER A 109 6.50 1.42 1.04
N TRP A 110 5.23 1.71 0.72
CA TRP A 110 4.55 2.92 1.16
C TRP A 110 4.35 2.98 2.67
N GLU A 111 3.91 1.88 3.30
CA GLU A 111 3.81 1.79 4.76
C GLU A 111 5.15 2.08 5.44
N ARG A 112 6.22 1.42 5.00
CA ARG A 112 7.57 1.61 5.56
C ARG A 112 8.14 3.00 5.32
N LEU A 113 7.88 3.56 4.14
CA LEU A 113 8.28 4.93 3.82
C LEU A 113 7.58 5.90 4.76
N ASP A 114 6.27 5.80 4.90
CA ASP A 114 5.47 6.66 5.75
C ASP A 114 5.92 6.61 7.21
N GLU A 115 6.12 5.42 7.76
CA GLU A 115 6.69 5.23 9.10
C GLU A 115 8.06 5.92 9.26
N CYS A 116 8.92 5.82 8.24
CA CYS A 116 10.23 6.48 8.22
C CYS A 116 10.10 8.00 8.19
N LEU A 117 9.23 8.53 7.33
CA LEU A 117 9.01 9.97 7.16
C LEU A 117 8.39 10.60 8.40
N GLN A 118 7.41 9.94 9.04
CA GLN A 118 6.84 10.39 10.31
C GLN A 118 7.89 10.47 11.40
N LYS A 119 8.71 9.43 11.57
CA LYS A 119 9.78 9.40 12.59
C LYS A 119 10.87 10.43 12.35
N ALA A 120 11.10 10.80 11.11
CA ALA A 120 12.12 11.78 10.71
C ALA A 120 11.57 13.22 10.62
N ASP A 121 10.26 13.40 10.82
CA ASP A 121 9.57 14.70 10.70
C ASP A 121 9.78 15.35 9.33
N LEU A 122 9.57 14.57 8.26
CA LEU A 122 9.85 14.97 6.88
C LEU A 122 8.60 15.13 6.01
N LEU A 123 7.41 15.05 6.58
CA LEU A 123 6.15 15.13 5.83
C LEU A 123 5.62 16.55 5.66
N GLU A 124 6.17 17.53 6.38
CA GLU A 124 5.67 18.90 6.38
C GLU A 124 6.13 19.71 5.16
N GLU A 125 7.31 19.43 4.61
CA GLU A 125 7.90 20.21 3.54
C GLU A 125 8.65 19.35 2.52
N ALA A 126 8.47 19.68 1.23
CA ALA A 126 9.25 19.07 0.16
C ALA A 126 10.74 19.39 0.31
N SER A 127 11.56 18.35 0.34
CA SER A 127 13.01 18.49 0.56
C SER A 127 13.81 17.46 -0.25
N PRO A 128 15.11 17.72 -0.52
CA PRO A 128 15.99 16.74 -1.14
C PRO A 128 16.09 15.43 -0.35
N THR A 129 15.93 15.50 0.98
CA THR A 129 15.95 14.32 1.86
C THR A 129 14.66 13.51 1.71
N LEU A 130 13.50 14.16 1.71
CA LEU A 130 12.21 13.55 1.41
C LEU A 130 12.26 12.82 0.07
N TYR A 131 12.69 13.51 -0.99
CA TYR A 131 12.81 12.94 -2.32
C TYR A 131 13.74 11.71 -2.35
N SER A 132 14.91 11.80 -1.72
CA SER A 132 15.90 10.72 -1.72
C SER A 132 15.39 9.48 -0.99
N LEU A 133 14.74 9.65 0.16
CA LEU A 133 14.12 8.56 0.91
C LEU A 133 12.97 7.95 0.12
N THR A 134 12.07 8.76 -0.40
CA THR A 134 10.94 8.28 -1.21
C THR A 134 11.42 7.48 -2.41
N SER A 135 12.42 7.99 -3.15
CA SER A 135 13.01 7.28 -4.29
C SER A 135 13.63 5.93 -3.89
N ALA A 136 14.24 5.85 -2.71
CA ALA A 136 14.83 4.60 -2.22
C ALA A 136 13.78 3.53 -1.85
N PHE A 137 12.58 3.93 -1.40
CA PHE A 137 11.52 3.01 -1.00
C PHE A 137 10.55 2.64 -2.13
N VAL A 138 10.16 3.60 -2.96
CA VAL A 138 9.07 3.44 -3.94
C VAL A 138 9.49 3.71 -5.39
N GLY A 139 10.74 4.04 -5.62
CA GLY A 139 11.29 4.30 -6.96
C GLY A 139 11.12 5.74 -7.42
N PHE A 140 11.78 6.03 -8.55
CA PHE A 140 11.93 7.38 -9.06
C PHE A 140 10.60 8.07 -9.42
N GLU A 141 9.73 7.39 -10.17
CA GLU A 141 8.49 8.00 -10.69
C GLU A 141 7.53 8.37 -9.56
N ALA A 142 7.33 7.45 -8.61
CA ALA A 142 6.51 7.70 -7.44
C ALA A 142 7.12 8.79 -6.53
N ALA A 143 8.46 8.86 -6.45
CA ALA A 143 9.14 9.88 -5.66
C ALA A 143 8.98 11.28 -6.23
N VAL A 144 9.04 11.45 -7.54
CA VAL A 144 8.78 12.74 -8.18
C VAL A 144 7.36 13.20 -7.90
N ALA A 145 6.38 12.32 -8.14
CA ALA A 145 4.98 12.64 -7.93
C ALA A 145 4.66 12.95 -6.45
N PHE A 146 5.24 12.18 -5.52
CA PHE A 146 5.03 12.41 -4.09
C PHE A 146 5.67 13.71 -3.60
N ASN A 147 6.89 14.02 -4.05
CA ASN A 147 7.56 15.27 -3.69
C ASN A 147 6.80 16.50 -4.21
N ASP A 148 6.29 16.44 -5.44
CA ASP A 148 5.43 17.50 -5.99
C ASP A 148 4.12 17.61 -5.22
N PHE A 149 3.54 16.49 -4.81
CA PHE A 149 2.34 16.48 -3.99
C PHE A 149 2.58 17.15 -2.64
N VAL A 150 3.63 16.77 -1.91
CA VAL A 150 4.00 17.38 -0.61
C VAL A 150 4.25 18.86 -0.75
N GLN A 151 4.96 19.29 -1.81
CA GLN A 151 5.23 20.71 -2.06
C GLN A 151 3.94 21.54 -2.21
N ASN A 152 2.88 20.93 -2.74
CA ASN A 152 1.61 21.61 -2.97
C ASN A 152 0.55 21.23 -1.91
N TYR A 153 0.90 20.38 -0.93
CA TYR A 153 -0.05 19.84 0.04
C TYR A 153 -0.62 20.91 0.96
N ASP A 154 0.17 21.86 1.41
CA ASP A 154 -0.27 23.02 2.22
C ASP A 154 -1.31 23.90 1.52
N ARG A 155 -1.44 23.77 0.19
CA ARG A 155 -2.51 24.44 -0.57
C ARG A 155 -3.82 23.63 -0.58
N GLN A 156 -3.79 22.38 -0.14
CA GLN A 156 -4.99 21.55 -0.03
C GLN A 156 -5.58 21.67 1.38
N VAL A 157 -6.12 22.84 1.67
CA VAL A 157 -6.86 23.06 2.92
C VAL A 157 -8.07 22.12 2.96
N THR A 158 -8.22 21.37 4.04
CA THR A 158 -9.36 20.48 4.24
C THR A 158 -10.58 21.27 4.74
N ILE A 159 -11.76 20.69 4.58
CA ILE A 159 -13.00 21.28 5.09
C ILE A 159 -12.95 21.39 6.61
N GLU A 160 -12.40 20.36 7.28
CA GLU A 160 -12.17 20.34 8.71
C GLU A 160 -11.25 21.45 9.17
N ASP A 161 -10.17 21.76 8.44
CA ASP A 161 -9.27 22.89 8.74
C ASP A 161 -9.99 24.21 8.83
N ILE A 162 -10.99 24.42 7.97
CA ILE A 162 -11.76 25.67 7.93
C ILE A 162 -12.87 25.66 8.97
N LEU A 163 -13.65 24.57 9.05
CA LEU A 163 -14.84 24.51 9.90
C LEU A 163 -14.49 24.27 11.38
N ASP A 164 -13.55 23.38 11.66
CA ASP A 164 -13.24 22.98 13.03
C ASP A 164 -12.08 23.77 13.62
N HIS A 165 -11.10 24.18 12.81
CA HIS A 165 -9.91 24.87 13.27
C HIS A 165 -9.86 26.37 12.89
N GLY A 166 -10.77 26.86 12.08
CA GLY A 166 -10.88 28.27 11.71
C GLY A 166 -9.67 28.81 10.92
N ASN A 167 -8.93 27.94 10.24
CA ASN A 167 -7.67 28.24 9.54
C ASN A 167 -7.88 28.99 8.22
N LEU A 168 -8.72 30.03 8.23
CA LEU A 168 -9.02 30.87 7.05
C LEU A 168 -7.79 31.53 6.43
N HIS A 169 -6.72 31.73 7.22
CA HIS A 169 -5.47 32.30 6.72
C HIS A 169 -4.81 31.43 5.65
N LYS A 170 -5.01 30.10 5.68
CA LYS A 170 -4.47 29.17 4.69
C LYS A 170 -5.10 29.35 3.30
N VAL A 171 -6.29 29.91 3.21
CA VAL A 171 -7.00 30.16 1.93
C VAL A 171 -6.80 31.59 1.40
N ALA A 172 -6.18 32.46 2.18
CA ALA A 172 -6.02 33.87 1.79
C ALA A 172 -5.17 34.05 0.52
N ASP A 173 -4.23 33.17 0.28
CA ASP A 173 -3.30 33.21 -0.86
C ASP A 173 -3.75 32.30 -2.03
N PHE A 174 -4.92 31.71 -1.97
CA PHE A 174 -5.44 30.83 -3.01
C PHE A 174 -5.77 31.61 -4.29
N GLY A 175 -5.48 30.99 -5.44
CA GLY A 175 -5.96 31.47 -6.74
C GLY A 175 -7.45 31.14 -6.95
N ILE A 176 -8.04 31.73 -7.99
CA ILE A 176 -9.48 31.52 -8.32
C ILE A 176 -9.81 30.04 -8.52
N ASN A 177 -8.91 29.28 -9.17
CA ASN A 177 -9.10 27.86 -9.42
C ASN A 177 -9.09 27.03 -8.13
N ASP A 178 -8.20 27.39 -7.18
CA ASP A 178 -8.07 26.70 -5.89
C ASP A 178 -9.29 26.96 -5.02
N HIS A 179 -9.82 28.21 -5.02
CA HIS A 179 -11.07 28.55 -4.36
C HIS A 179 -12.27 27.79 -4.94
N THR A 180 -12.34 27.66 -6.28
CA THR A 180 -13.40 26.91 -6.94
C THR A 180 -13.35 25.43 -6.55
N ALA A 181 -12.16 24.82 -6.59
CA ALA A 181 -11.98 23.42 -6.18
C ALA A 181 -12.33 23.18 -4.70
N LEU A 182 -12.07 24.16 -3.84
CA LEU A 182 -12.45 24.11 -2.43
C LEU A 182 -13.96 24.20 -2.25
N ILE A 183 -14.64 25.11 -2.98
CA ILE A 183 -16.10 25.25 -2.97
C ILE A 183 -16.77 23.96 -3.43
N ASP A 184 -16.29 23.35 -4.52
CA ASP A 184 -16.81 22.08 -5.03
C ASP A 184 -16.69 20.96 -3.97
N LYS A 185 -15.62 20.95 -3.19
CA LYS A 185 -15.45 20.01 -2.06
C LYS A 185 -16.45 20.29 -0.94
N PHE A 186 -16.72 21.56 -0.63
CA PHE A 186 -17.74 21.94 0.36
C PHE A 186 -19.14 21.54 -0.08
N GLU A 187 -19.49 21.72 -1.37
CA GLU A 187 -20.78 21.31 -1.92
C GLU A 187 -20.96 19.79 -1.94
N ALA A 188 -19.88 19.05 -2.19
CA ALA A 188 -19.88 17.59 -2.16
C ALA A 188 -19.92 17.01 -0.73
N SER A 189 -19.53 17.79 0.28
CA SER A 189 -19.65 17.40 1.68
C SER A 189 -21.05 17.70 2.18
N ASP A 190 -21.68 16.76 2.92
CA ASP A 190 -23.05 16.94 3.48
C ASP A 190 -23.16 18.07 4.53
N CYS A 191 -22.15 18.93 4.67
CA CYS A 191 -22.07 20.01 5.65
C CYS A 191 -23.19 21.07 5.49
N PHE A 192 -23.84 21.16 4.33
CA PHE A 192 -24.93 22.11 4.08
C PHE A 192 -26.33 21.49 4.14
N LYS A 193 -26.46 20.23 4.56
CA LYS A 193 -27.74 19.51 4.64
C LYS A 193 -28.35 19.47 6.04
N THR A 194 -28.06 20.43 6.90
CA THR A 194 -28.75 20.62 8.21
C THR A 194 -29.79 21.70 8.15
#